data_93dea18c3fced88cd580187a338a8091
#
_entry.id   93dea18c3fced88cd580187a338a8091
#
_cell.length_a   1.000
_cell.length_b   1.000
_cell.length_c   1.000
_cell.angle_alpha   90.00
_cell.angle_beta   90.00
_cell.angle_gamma   90.00
#
_symmetry.space_group_name_H-M   'P 1'
#
loop_
_entity.id
_entity.type
_entity.pdbx_description
1 polymer ?
#
loop_
_entity_poly.entity_id
_entity_poly.type
_entity_poly.pdbx_seq_one_letter_code
_entity_poly.pdbx_strand_id
1 'polypeptide(L)'
;MCGICGFTGHRNDQKAVIERMMKSIEHRGPDSEGSFCGGEITLGFRRLSIIDLEDGQQPMESADGNLQIVFNGEIYDYKELRAELEAA
;
A
#
# COMPACT_ATOMS: atom_id res chain seq x y z
N MET A 1 8.87 4.20 10.48
CA MET A 1 7.48 4.52 10.14
C MET A 1 7.27 4.42 8.63
N CYS A 2 6.23 3.73 8.21
CA CYS A 2 5.96 3.54 6.78
C CYS A 2 5.58 4.84 6.08
N GLY A 3 5.60 4.83 4.77
CA GLY A 3 5.18 5.95 3.95
C GLY A 3 4.27 5.50 2.82
N ILE A 4 3.30 6.33 2.49
CA ILE A 4 2.40 6.10 1.37
C ILE A 4 2.42 7.30 0.45
N CYS A 5 2.19 7.06 -0.84
CA CYS A 5 2.06 8.11 -1.84
C CYS A 5 1.15 7.64 -2.96
N GLY A 6 0.72 8.55 -3.79
CA GLY A 6 -0.14 8.19 -4.90
C GLY A 6 -0.67 9.41 -5.63
N PHE A 7 -1.34 9.14 -6.74
CA PHE A 7 -1.99 10.19 -7.52
C PHE A 7 -3.10 9.59 -8.36
N THR A 8 -3.99 10.45 -8.83
CA THR A 8 -5.09 10.08 -9.73
C THR A 8 -4.83 10.63 -11.13
N GLY A 9 -5.53 10.09 -12.11
CA GLY A 9 -5.42 10.47 -13.51
C GLY A 9 -4.57 9.52 -14.31
N HIS A 10 -4.92 9.40 -15.59
CA HIS A 10 -4.20 8.53 -16.51
C HIS A 10 -2.96 9.24 -17.07
N ARG A 11 -1.80 8.56 -17.00
CA ARG A 11 -0.54 9.03 -17.57
C ARG A 11 0.20 7.86 -18.19
N ASN A 12 1.01 8.14 -19.19
CA ASN A 12 1.85 7.12 -19.82
C ASN A 12 3.08 6.77 -18.98
N ASP A 13 3.45 7.65 -18.04
CA ASP A 13 4.64 7.53 -17.21
C ASP A 13 4.35 7.24 -15.74
N GLN A 14 3.19 6.62 -15.44
CA GLN A 14 2.75 6.34 -14.07
C GLN A 14 3.82 5.63 -13.25
N LYS A 15 4.45 4.60 -13.82
CA LYS A 15 5.47 3.82 -13.14
C LYS A 15 6.70 4.67 -12.77
N ALA A 16 7.18 5.46 -13.70
CA ALA A 16 8.33 6.33 -13.44
C ALA A 16 8.02 7.40 -12.39
N VAL A 17 6.82 7.96 -12.42
CA VAL A 17 6.39 8.98 -11.47
C VAL A 17 6.27 8.39 -10.07
N ILE A 18 5.60 7.24 -9.92
CA ILE A 18 5.42 6.63 -8.60
C ILE A 18 6.75 6.18 -7.99
N GLU A 19 7.69 5.70 -8.82
CA GLU A 19 9.02 5.34 -8.35
C GLU A 19 9.77 6.54 -7.78
N ARG A 20 9.68 7.69 -8.42
CA ARG A 20 10.28 8.94 -7.92
C ARG A 20 9.61 9.40 -6.62
N MET A 21 8.29 9.29 -6.54
CA MET A 21 7.56 9.63 -5.32
C MET A 21 7.97 8.73 -4.17
N MET A 22 8.05 7.41 -4.40
CA MET A 22 8.48 6.47 -3.38
C MET A 22 9.91 6.74 -2.93
N LYS A 23 10.79 7.09 -3.85
CA LYS A 23 12.18 7.43 -3.52
C LYS A 23 12.26 8.64 -2.60
N SER A 24 11.41 9.64 -2.81
CA SER A 24 11.42 10.84 -1.98
C SER A 24 10.96 10.57 -0.54
N ILE A 25 10.26 9.47 -0.29
CA ILE A 25 9.84 9.06 1.05
C ILE A 25 10.58 7.81 1.56
N GLU A 26 11.69 7.46 0.94
CA GLU A 26 12.49 6.28 1.29
C GLU A 26 12.92 6.27 2.76
N HIS A 27 13.22 7.44 3.31
CA HIS A 27 13.61 7.57 4.72
C HIS A 27 12.53 7.11 5.69
N ARG A 28 11.26 7.07 5.28
CA ARG A 28 10.15 6.59 6.12
C ARG A 28 10.03 5.07 6.12
N GLY A 29 10.44 4.43 5.02
CA GLY A 29 10.34 2.98 4.90
C GLY A 29 11.43 2.42 4.00
N PRO A 30 12.66 2.26 4.54
CA PRO A 30 13.79 1.81 3.72
C PRO A 30 13.82 0.31 3.44
N ASP A 31 13.00 -0.50 4.12
CA ASP A 31 13.12 -1.95 4.08
C ASP A 31 12.53 -2.59 2.82
N SER A 32 11.42 -2.08 2.35
CA SER A 32 10.81 -2.57 1.11
C SER A 32 9.88 -1.54 0.51
N GLU A 33 9.48 -1.78 -0.72
CA GLU A 33 8.55 -0.91 -1.44
C GLU A 33 7.59 -1.75 -2.27
N GLY A 34 6.45 -1.17 -2.60
CA GLY A 34 5.49 -1.75 -3.51
C GLY A 34 4.69 -0.66 -4.19
N SER A 35 4.19 -0.96 -5.38
CA SER A 35 3.38 0.00 -6.12
C SER A 35 2.31 -0.70 -6.94
N PHE A 36 1.25 0.04 -7.24
CA PHE A 36 0.18 -0.38 -8.13
C PHE A 36 -0.10 0.75 -9.12
N CYS A 37 -0.07 0.42 -10.41
CA CYS A 37 -0.39 1.37 -11.48
C CYS A 37 -1.69 0.91 -12.16
N GLY A 38 -2.79 1.60 -11.86
CA GLY A 38 -4.08 1.38 -12.51
C GLY A 38 -4.34 2.37 -13.63
N GLY A 39 -5.54 2.33 -14.23
CA GLY A 39 -5.92 3.26 -15.30
C GLY A 39 -6.03 4.69 -14.81
N GLU A 40 -6.67 4.88 -13.68
CA GLU A 40 -6.99 6.22 -13.13
C GLU A 40 -6.33 6.49 -11.77
N ILE A 41 -5.63 5.50 -11.20
CA ILE A 41 -5.02 5.64 -9.90
C ILE A 41 -3.68 4.91 -9.84
N THR A 42 -2.73 5.53 -9.14
CA THR A 42 -1.42 4.94 -8.89
C THR A 42 -1.09 5.09 -7.42
N LEU A 43 -0.66 3.99 -6.79
CA LEU A 43 -0.36 3.93 -5.36
C LEU A 43 1.07 3.43 -5.15
N GLY A 44 1.73 3.97 -4.13
CA GLY A 44 3.05 3.52 -3.72
C GLY A 44 3.13 3.38 -2.20
N PHE A 45 3.97 2.45 -1.76
CA PHE A 45 4.16 2.15 -0.34
C PHE A 45 5.63 1.86 -0.06
N ARG A 46 6.14 2.50 1.00
CA ARG A 46 7.48 2.23 1.55
C ARG A 46 7.31 1.65 2.93
N ARG A 47 7.97 0.54 3.21
CA ARG A 47 7.80 -0.20 4.45
C ARG A 47 9.02 -0.08 5.36
N LEU A 48 8.75 0.25 6.62
CA LEU A 48 9.68 0.04 7.72
C LEU A 48 9.17 -1.18 8.48
N SER A 49 9.85 -2.30 8.33
CA SER A 49 9.40 -3.58 8.86
C SER A 49 10.33 -4.03 9.97
N ILE A 50 9.78 -4.17 11.16
CA ILE A 50 10.50 -4.70 12.30
C ILE A 50 10.20 -6.19 12.45
N ILE A 51 8.98 -6.58 12.08
CA ILE A 51 8.46 -7.94 12.21
C ILE A 51 7.77 -8.30 10.91
N ASP A 52 7.88 -9.55 10.47
CA ASP A 52 7.12 -10.13 9.39
C ASP A 52 7.36 -9.45 8.03
N LEU A 53 8.54 -9.68 7.47
CA LEU A 53 8.94 -9.13 6.17
C LEU A 53 8.17 -9.73 5.00
N GLU A 54 7.63 -10.93 5.14
CA GLU A 54 6.94 -11.63 4.05
C GLU A 54 5.47 -11.27 3.96
N ASP A 55 4.79 -11.18 5.11
CA ASP A 55 3.39 -10.77 5.18
C ASP A 55 3.29 -9.24 5.33
N GLY A 56 2.15 -8.69 4.99
CA GLY A 56 1.93 -7.26 5.10
C GLY A 56 2.52 -6.43 3.97
N GLN A 57 2.86 -7.05 2.86
CA GLN A 57 3.26 -6.33 1.66
C GLN A 57 2.10 -5.48 1.14
N GLN A 58 2.41 -4.26 0.70
CA GLN A 58 1.41 -3.35 0.17
C GLN A 58 1.89 -2.75 -1.15
N PRO A 59 1.02 -2.31 -2.04
CA PRO A 59 -0.45 -2.35 -1.93
C PRO A 59 -0.99 -3.77 -1.80
N MET A 60 -2.06 -3.91 -1.02
CA MET A 60 -2.73 -5.19 -0.83
C MET A 60 -3.96 -5.27 -1.72
N GLU A 61 -4.11 -6.39 -2.41
CA GLU A 61 -5.20 -6.59 -3.35
C GLU A 61 -6.32 -7.42 -2.72
N SER A 62 -7.57 -7.06 -3.03
CA SER A 62 -8.71 -7.86 -2.61
C SER A 62 -8.74 -9.20 -3.37
N ALA A 63 -9.50 -10.18 -2.84
CA ALA A 63 -9.58 -11.51 -3.43
C ALA A 63 -10.07 -11.49 -4.89
N ASP A 64 -10.94 -10.56 -5.23
CA ASP A 64 -11.49 -10.43 -6.59
C ASP A 64 -10.66 -9.51 -7.50
N GLY A 65 -9.59 -8.92 -6.99
CA GLY A 65 -8.72 -8.03 -7.76
C GLY A 65 -9.25 -6.63 -8.00
N ASN A 66 -10.41 -6.29 -7.47
CA ASN A 66 -11.06 -5.01 -7.76
C ASN A 66 -10.63 -3.86 -6.84
N LEU A 67 -10.02 -4.17 -5.71
CA LEU A 67 -9.61 -3.18 -4.72
C LEU A 67 -8.13 -3.30 -4.41
N GLN A 68 -7.50 -2.14 -4.23
CA GLN A 68 -6.12 -2.03 -3.76
C GLN A 68 -6.10 -1.11 -2.55
N ILE A 69 -5.32 -1.46 -1.54
CA ILE A 69 -5.21 -0.64 -0.34
C ILE A 69 -3.75 -0.41 0.04
N VAL A 70 -3.44 0.82 0.44
CA VAL A 70 -2.22 1.14 1.17
C VAL A 70 -2.63 1.76 2.51
N PHE A 71 -1.96 1.38 3.58
CA PHE A 71 -2.35 1.79 4.91
C PHE A 71 -1.11 1.91 5.81
N ASN A 72 -0.99 3.05 6.46
CA ASN A 72 0.06 3.28 7.45
C ASN A 72 -0.62 3.55 8.80
N GLY A 73 -0.75 2.51 9.64
CA GLY A 73 -1.41 2.61 10.93
C GLY A 73 -1.70 1.26 11.53
N GLU A 74 -2.56 1.27 12.55
CA GLU A 74 -2.99 0.09 13.28
C GLU A 74 -4.51 0.10 13.45
N ILE A 75 -5.12 -1.06 13.34
CA ILE A 75 -6.53 -1.25 13.66
C ILE A 75 -6.57 -2.07 14.94
N TYR A 76 -6.76 -1.41 16.07
CA TYR A 76 -6.62 -2.05 17.39
C TYR A 76 -7.71 -3.07 17.68
N ASP A 77 -8.90 -2.90 17.11
CA ASP A 77 -10.04 -3.82 17.27
C ASP A 77 -10.22 -4.74 16.07
N TYR A 78 -9.13 -5.06 15.37
CA TYR A 78 -9.21 -5.82 14.11
C TYR A 78 -9.84 -7.20 14.27
N LYS A 79 -9.68 -7.84 15.43
CA LYS A 79 -10.25 -9.18 15.66
C LYS A 79 -11.77 -9.13 15.69
N GLU A 80 -12.34 -8.13 16.33
CA GLU A 80 -13.79 -7.93 16.41
C GLU A 80 -14.37 -7.57 15.04
N LEU A 81 -13.73 -6.64 14.35
CA LEU A 81 -14.14 -6.24 13.00
C LEU A 81 -14.06 -7.40 12.03
N ARG A 82 -13.00 -8.20 12.12
CA ARG A 82 -12.83 -9.37 11.26
C ARG A 82 -13.97 -10.38 11.48
N ALA A 83 -14.32 -10.63 12.72
CA ALA A 83 -15.42 -11.56 13.04
C ALA A 83 -16.74 -11.06 12.48
N GLU A 84 -17.04 -9.78 12.58
CA GLU A 84 -18.26 -9.19 12.02
C GLU A 84 -18.28 -9.30 10.49
N LEU A 85 -17.18 -9.02 9.83
CA LEU A 85 -17.09 -9.07 8.39
C LEU A 85 -17.18 -10.51 7.85
N GLU A 86 -16.59 -11.47 8.54
CA GLU A 86 -16.67 -12.88 8.14
C GLU A 86 -18.07 -13.44 8.34
N ALA A 87 -18.84 -12.92 9.29
CA ALA A 87 -20.21 -13.33 9.56
C ALA A 87 -21.24 -12.71 8.61
N ALA A 88 -20.85 -11.67 7.89
CA ALA A 88 -21.75 -10.94 7.00
C ALA A 88 -21.98 -11.63 5.65
#